data_f34da3a94a4b76a02b0d243d1ee33957
#
_entry.id   f34da3a94a4b76a02b0d243d1ee33957
#
_cell.length_a   1.000
_cell.length_b   1.000
_cell.length_c   1.000
_cell.angle_alpha   90.00
_cell.angle_beta   90.00
_cell.angle_gamma   90.00
#
_symmetry.space_group_name_H-M   'P 1'
#
loop_
_entity.id
_entity.type
_entity.pdbx_description
1 polymer ?
#
loop_
_entity_poly.entity_id
_entity_poly.type
_entity_poly.pdbx_seq_one_letter_code
_entity_poly.pdbx_strand_id
1 'polypeptide(L)' 'MNCWHCDTKLIWGGDNDCDHLEEYSFVTNLHCPKCESYVEVFYPKKEN' A
#
# COMPACT_ATOMS: atom_id res chain seq x y z
N MET A 1 -2.71 -2.77 -9.10
CA MET A 1 -1.24 -2.61 -9.10
C MET A 1 -0.58 -3.96 -9.25
N ASN A 2 0.43 -4.02 -10.08
CA ASN A 2 1.14 -5.28 -10.31
C ASN A 2 2.44 -5.30 -9.54
N CYS A 3 2.87 -6.51 -9.19
CA CYS A 3 4.15 -6.69 -8.52
C CYS A 3 5.27 -6.32 -9.50
N TRP A 4 6.23 -5.53 -9.02
CA TRP A 4 7.33 -5.09 -9.87
C TRP A 4 8.40 -6.15 -10.01
N HIS A 5 8.32 -7.21 -9.21
CA HIS A 5 9.31 -8.27 -9.23
C HIS A 5 8.92 -9.39 -10.18
N CYS A 6 7.68 -9.85 -10.11
CA CYS A 6 7.23 -10.96 -10.93
C CYS A 6 6.03 -10.60 -11.80
N ASP A 7 5.60 -9.33 -11.76
CA ASP A 7 4.52 -8.82 -12.60
C ASP A 7 3.18 -9.52 -12.37
N THR A 8 3.03 -10.10 -11.20
CA THR A 8 1.77 -10.72 -10.81
C THR A 8 0.88 -9.66 -10.18
N LYS A 9 -0.41 -9.73 -10.44
CA LYS A 9 -1.34 -8.77 -9.88
C LYS A 9 -1.35 -8.87 -8.36
N LEU A 10 -1.15 -7.74 -7.70
CA LEU A 10 -1.12 -7.68 -6.25
C LEU A 10 -2.53 -7.81 -5.69
N ILE A 11 -2.61 -8.41 -4.51
CA ILE A 11 -3.88 -8.59 -3.82
C ILE A 11 -3.97 -7.54 -2.72
N TRP A 12 -5.11 -6.82 -2.69
CA TRP A 12 -5.35 -5.79 -1.70
C TRP A 12 -5.57 -6.44 -0.35
N GLY A 13 -4.82 -5.98 0.64
CA GLY A 13 -4.91 -6.56 1.98
C GLY A 13 -5.65 -5.71 2.98
N GLY A 14 -5.91 -4.44 2.65
CA GLY A 14 -6.64 -3.56 3.55
C GLY A 14 -5.96 -2.21 3.69
N ASP A 15 -6.67 -1.29 4.33
CA ASP A 15 -6.18 0.05 4.61
C ASP A 15 -6.05 0.25 6.10
N ASN A 16 -5.08 1.05 6.49
CA ASN A 16 -4.91 1.42 7.89
C ASN A 16 -4.75 2.93 8.00
N ASP A 17 -5.26 3.50 9.08
CA ASP A 17 -5.11 4.91 9.31
C ASP A 17 -3.71 5.25 9.77
N CYS A 18 -3.21 6.40 9.33
CA CYS A 18 -1.89 6.87 9.75
C CYS A 18 -2.05 8.11 10.63
N ASP A 19 -2.86 8.00 11.67
CA ASP A 19 -3.11 9.14 12.54
C ASP A 19 -1.85 9.62 13.22
N HIS A 20 -0.90 8.72 13.46
CA HIS A 20 0.34 9.06 14.11
C HIS A 20 1.32 9.80 13.20
N LEU A 21 0.99 9.87 11.91
CA LEU A 21 1.82 10.57 10.94
C LEU A 21 1.09 11.81 10.44
N GLU A 22 1.77 12.93 10.44
CA GLU A 22 1.15 14.17 9.98
C GLU A 22 1.16 14.30 8.48
N GLU A 23 2.04 13.58 7.82
CA GLU A 23 2.22 13.71 6.38
C GLU A 23 1.29 12.81 5.59
N TYR A 24 0.78 11.77 6.19
CA TYR A 24 0.01 10.75 5.48
C TYR A 24 -1.35 10.57 6.10
N SER A 25 -2.32 10.25 5.25
CA SER A 25 -3.69 10.05 5.66
C SER A 25 -3.94 8.59 6.04
N PHE A 26 -3.54 7.70 5.16
CA PHE A 26 -3.72 6.27 5.42
C PHE A 26 -2.73 5.50 4.54
N VAL A 27 -2.61 4.22 4.83
CA VAL A 27 -1.71 3.34 4.09
C VAL A 27 -2.52 2.15 3.60
N THR A 28 -2.26 1.75 2.35
CA THR A 28 -2.90 0.59 1.76
C THR A 28 -1.88 -0.52 1.67
N ASN A 29 -2.26 -1.71 2.13
CA ASN A 29 -1.40 -2.87 2.11
C ASN A 29 -1.77 -3.79 0.95
N LEU A 30 -0.75 -4.22 0.21
CA LEU A 30 -0.93 -5.18 -0.87
C LEU A 30 0.14 -6.25 -0.77
N HIS A 31 -0.14 -7.41 -1.32
CA HIS A 31 0.85 -8.47 -1.32
C HIS A 31 0.77 -9.26 -2.62
N CYS A 32 1.87 -9.87 -2.96
CA CYS A 32 1.96 -10.70 -4.15
C CYS A 32 1.79 -12.15 -3.76
N PRO A 33 0.81 -12.85 -4.36
CA PRO A 33 0.58 -14.25 -4.00
C PRO A 33 1.62 -15.18 -4.59
N LYS A 34 2.45 -14.70 -5.49
CA LYS A 34 3.40 -15.56 -6.17
C LYS A 34 4.78 -15.50 -5.55
N CYS A 35 5.32 -14.29 -5.38
CA CYS A 35 6.66 -14.13 -4.81
C CYS A 35 6.61 -13.65 -3.35
N GLU A 36 5.41 -13.47 -2.82
CA GLU A 36 5.20 -13.07 -1.43
C GLU A 36 5.78 -11.70 -1.10
N SER A 37 5.91 -10.86 -2.09
CA SER A 37 6.33 -9.49 -1.86
C SER A 37 5.24 -8.72 -1.14
N TYR A 38 5.65 -7.77 -0.32
CA TYR A 38 4.72 -6.97 0.46
C TYR A 38 4.90 -5.51 0.09
N VAL A 39 3.79 -4.84 -0.19
CA VAL A 39 3.83 -3.45 -0.65
C VAL A 39 2.92 -2.62 0.23
N GLU A 40 3.42 -1.46 0.63
CA GLU A 40 2.63 -0.49 1.37
C GLU A 40 2.62 0.81 0.59
N VAL A 41 1.42 1.35 0.36
CA VAL A 41 1.26 2.59 -0.37
C VAL A 41 0.71 3.63 0.58
N PHE A 42 1.49 4.68 0.82
CA PHE A 42 1.10 5.76 1.71
C PHE A 42 0.45 6.88 0.92
N TYR A 43 -0.70 7.34 1.39
CA TYR A 43 -1.42 8.42 0.74
C TYR A 43 -1.19 9.70 1.52
N PRO A 44 -0.66 10.74 0.88
CA PRO A 44 -0.40 12.00 1.58
C PRO A 44 -1.70 12.71 1.92
N LYS A 45 -1.66 13.43 3.03
CA LYS A 45 -2.78 14.27 3.37
C LYS A 45 -2.80 15.46 2.43
N LYS A 46 -3.96 15.72 1.87
CA LYS A 46 -4.10 16.86 1.00
C LYS A 46 -4.71 18.00 1.78
N GLU A 47 -3.99 19.09 1.78
CA GLU A 47 -4.48 20.30 2.40
C GLU A 47 -4.76 21.33 1.35
N ASN A 48 -5.91 21.91 1.44
CA ASN A 48 -6.31 22.92 0.47
C ASN A 48 -6.46 24.25 1.14
#